data_4c8dc3d05d353eedbf6cc89fd6a2791d
#
_entry.id   4c8dc3d05d353eedbf6cc89fd6a2791d
#
_cell.length_a   1.000
_cell.length_b   1.000
_cell.length_c   1.000
_cell.angle_alpha   90.00
_cell.angle_beta   90.00
_cell.angle_gamma   90.00
#
_symmetry.space_group_name_H-M   'P 1'
#
loop_
_entity.id
_entity.type
_entity.pdbx_description
1 polymer ?
#
loop_
_entity_poly.entity_id
_entity_poly.type
_entity_poly.pdbx_seq_one_letter_code
_entity_poly.pdbx_strand_id
1 'polypeptide(L)'
;MARLGYDRYAAHGGDYGSVISRHLGILDGDHVVALHLTALLSSGAQQDLAKDDGDAEVQESLEKGRRYQRELIGYAMLQSTRPQTLAYALTDSPVGQLAWIVERFYDWTDSQERPEDAVDRDAMLTNVMIYWLWGTAGSSARYYFAGARDWVRNRSSHRRPQRSR
;
A
#
# COMPACT_ATOMS: atom_id res chain seq x y z
N MET A 1 -17.88 -0.98 15.85
CA MET A 1 -18.13 -2.25 16.56
C MET A 1 -19.29 -2.10 17.52
N ALA A 2 -19.40 -1.05 18.32
CA ALA A 2 -20.50 -0.84 19.28
C ALA A 2 -21.92 -0.98 18.67
N ARG A 3 -22.15 -0.45 17.43
CA ARG A 3 -23.44 -0.61 16.71
C ARG A 3 -23.78 -2.06 16.36
N LEU A 4 -22.81 -2.96 16.37
CA LEU A 4 -22.97 -4.40 16.13
C LEU A 4 -22.98 -5.21 17.43
N GLY A 5 -22.96 -4.55 18.59
CA GLY A 5 -23.00 -5.19 19.90
C GLY A 5 -21.66 -5.78 20.35
N TYR A 6 -20.54 -5.35 19.78
CA TYR A 6 -19.21 -5.80 20.19
C TYR A 6 -18.48 -4.73 20.98
N ASP A 7 -18.14 -5.02 22.22
CA ASP A 7 -17.36 -4.14 23.10
C ASP A 7 -15.86 -4.25 22.82
N ARG A 8 -15.39 -5.39 22.34
CA ARG A 8 -13.98 -5.66 22.06
C ARG A 8 -13.84 -6.34 20.71
N TYR A 9 -12.75 -6.05 19.99
CA TYR A 9 -12.48 -6.62 18.67
C TYR A 9 -10.99 -6.67 18.35
N ALA A 10 -10.61 -7.58 17.45
CA ALA A 10 -9.32 -7.57 16.78
C ALA A 10 -9.43 -6.87 15.43
N ALA A 11 -8.37 -6.18 15.00
CA ALA A 11 -8.30 -5.59 13.68
C ALA A 11 -7.20 -6.24 12.83
N HIS A 12 -7.52 -6.51 11.56
CA HIS A 12 -6.59 -7.02 10.57
C HIS A 12 -6.56 -6.11 9.36
N GLY A 13 -5.37 -5.92 8.78
CA GLY A 13 -5.21 -5.17 7.55
C GLY A 13 -3.88 -5.41 6.85
N GLY A 14 -3.95 -5.40 5.50
CA GLY A 14 -2.81 -5.36 4.60
C GLY A 14 -2.77 -4.03 3.86
N ASP A 15 -1.63 -3.62 3.32
CA ASP A 15 -1.45 -2.38 2.58
C ASP A 15 -2.03 -1.17 3.34
N TYR A 16 -2.93 -0.40 2.75
CA TYR A 16 -3.66 0.69 3.43
C TYR A 16 -4.47 0.20 4.64
N GLY A 17 -4.97 -1.02 4.61
CA GLY A 17 -5.64 -1.65 5.75
C GLY A 17 -4.72 -1.80 6.96
N SER A 18 -3.41 -1.97 6.77
CA SER A 18 -2.43 -1.97 7.85
C SER A 18 -2.35 -0.58 8.52
N VAL A 19 -2.35 0.49 7.73
CA VAL A 19 -2.37 1.87 8.25
C VAL A 19 -3.65 2.13 9.04
N ILE A 20 -4.80 1.72 8.50
CA ILE A 20 -6.11 1.87 9.16
C ILE A 20 -6.15 1.08 10.47
N SER A 21 -5.76 -0.20 10.45
CA SER A 21 -5.78 -1.06 11.64
C SER A 21 -4.85 -0.53 12.74
N ARG A 22 -3.67 -0.03 12.37
CA ARG A 22 -2.76 0.62 13.31
C ARG A 22 -3.40 1.87 13.94
N HIS A 23 -4.07 2.71 13.15
CA HIS A 23 -4.76 3.89 13.69
C HIS A 23 -5.93 3.51 14.59
N LEU A 24 -6.66 2.43 14.29
CA LEU A 24 -7.68 1.90 15.19
C LEU A 24 -7.08 1.52 16.55
N GLY A 25 -5.93 0.84 16.59
CA GLY A 25 -5.24 0.52 17.83
C GLY A 25 -4.81 1.74 18.64
N ILE A 26 -4.53 2.87 17.99
CA ILE A 26 -4.17 4.13 18.66
C ILE A 26 -5.42 4.89 19.15
N LEU A 27 -6.47 4.94 18.33
CA LEU A 27 -7.64 5.78 18.59
C LEU A 27 -8.70 5.07 19.45
N ASP A 28 -8.74 3.75 19.41
CA ASP A 28 -9.75 2.90 20.07
C ASP A 28 -9.10 1.76 20.87
N GLY A 29 -7.94 2.05 21.48
CA GLY A 29 -7.11 1.08 22.19
C GLY A 29 -7.80 0.36 23.34
N ASP A 30 -8.82 0.95 23.94
CA ASP A 30 -9.61 0.32 25.01
C ASP A 30 -10.48 -0.83 24.49
N HIS A 31 -10.84 -0.83 23.21
CA HIS A 31 -11.68 -1.84 22.57
C HIS A 31 -10.90 -2.77 21.62
N VAL A 32 -9.78 -2.31 21.08
CA VAL A 32 -8.92 -3.13 20.19
C VAL A 32 -8.01 -4.03 21.01
N VAL A 33 -8.28 -5.33 20.99
CA VAL A 33 -7.55 -6.33 21.79
C VAL A 33 -6.34 -6.93 21.08
N ALA A 34 -6.30 -6.87 19.75
CA ALA A 34 -5.18 -7.37 18.94
C ALA A 34 -5.15 -6.71 17.57
N LEU A 35 -3.95 -6.61 17.02
CA LEU A 35 -3.70 -6.17 15.64
C LEU A 35 -2.93 -7.25 14.89
N HIS A 36 -3.38 -7.55 13.67
CA HIS A 36 -2.63 -8.34 12.71
C HIS A 36 -2.39 -7.52 11.45
N LEU A 37 -1.11 -7.26 11.12
CA LEU A 37 -0.71 -6.41 10.00
C LEU A 37 0.16 -7.24 9.04
N THR A 38 -0.24 -7.32 7.77
CA THR A 38 0.55 -8.02 6.74
C THR A 38 1.56 -7.10 6.05
N ALA A 39 1.45 -5.78 6.26
CA ALA A 39 2.44 -4.81 5.81
C ALA A 39 2.66 -3.74 6.90
N LEU A 40 3.88 -3.61 7.36
CA LEU A 40 4.25 -2.54 8.29
C LEU A 40 4.85 -1.36 7.51
N LEU A 41 3.98 -0.53 6.94
CA LEU A 41 4.38 0.66 6.19
C LEU A 41 4.86 1.74 7.18
N SER A 42 6.14 1.75 7.49
CA SER A 42 6.76 2.72 8.39
C SER A 42 7.94 3.40 7.72
N SER A 43 7.81 4.70 7.46
CA SER A 43 8.93 5.53 6.96
C SER A 43 10.03 5.77 8.01
N GLY A 44 9.76 5.50 9.28
CA GLY A 44 10.72 5.63 10.38
C GLY A 44 11.54 4.36 10.61
N ALA A 45 10.96 3.18 10.41
CA ALA A 45 11.62 1.91 10.69
C ALA A 45 12.89 1.71 9.85
N GLN A 46 12.92 2.15 8.60
CA GLN A 46 14.11 2.07 7.76
C GLN A 46 15.28 2.93 8.27
N GLN A 47 15.00 4.08 8.90
CA GLN A 47 16.03 4.93 9.49
C GLN A 47 16.56 4.35 10.81
N ASP A 48 15.72 3.68 11.58
CA ASP A 48 16.11 3.05 12.83
C ASP A 48 16.86 1.73 12.59
N LEU A 49 16.44 0.93 11.61
CA LEU A 49 17.14 -0.27 11.15
C LEU A 49 18.54 0.05 10.58
N ALA A 50 18.71 1.21 9.92
CA ALA A 50 20.00 1.63 9.38
C ALA A 50 21.06 1.93 10.46
N LYS A 51 20.70 1.95 11.74
CA LYS A 51 21.63 2.13 12.88
C LYS A 51 22.18 0.83 13.41
N ASP A 52 21.65 -0.30 12.96
CA ASP A 52 22.08 -1.63 13.40
C ASP A 52 23.06 -2.22 12.35
N ASP A 53 24.37 -1.98 12.58
CA ASP A 53 25.44 -2.22 11.59
C ASP A 53 25.84 -3.71 11.44
N GLY A 54 25.18 -4.67 12.11
CA GLY A 54 25.71 -6.04 12.20
C GLY A 54 24.78 -7.19 11.86
N ASP A 55 23.48 -6.99 11.76
CA ASP A 55 22.52 -8.05 11.49
C ASP A 55 22.31 -8.26 9.98
N ALA A 56 22.64 -9.47 9.49
CA ALA A 56 22.52 -9.83 8.08
C ALA A 56 21.05 -9.75 7.58
N GLU A 57 20.07 -10.09 8.41
CA GLU A 57 18.66 -10.02 8.08
C GLU A 57 18.19 -8.56 7.92
N VAL A 58 18.72 -7.69 8.79
CA VAL A 58 18.48 -6.24 8.71
C VAL A 58 19.07 -5.67 7.41
N GLN A 59 20.30 -6.05 7.04
CA GLN A 59 20.93 -5.58 5.81
C GLN A 59 20.19 -6.08 4.55
N GLU A 60 19.73 -7.32 4.53
CA GLU A 60 18.92 -7.86 3.45
C GLU A 60 17.59 -7.09 3.32
N SER A 61 16.92 -6.82 4.44
CA SER A 61 15.68 -6.04 4.47
C SER A 61 15.87 -4.62 3.95
N LEU A 62 16.98 -3.98 4.33
CA LEU A 62 17.34 -2.64 3.82
C LEU A 62 17.59 -2.65 2.30
N GLU A 63 18.28 -3.67 1.79
CA GLU A 63 18.54 -3.76 0.34
C GLU A 63 17.25 -4.04 -0.45
N LYS A 64 16.36 -4.89 0.04
CA LYS A 64 15.00 -5.06 -0.53
C LYS A 64 14.25 -3.73 -0.57
N GLY A 65 14.32 -2.95 0.51
CA GLY A 65 13.72 -1.61 0.56
C GLY A 65 14.33 -0.63 -0.45
N ARG A 66 15.67 -0.63 -0.61
CA ARG A 66 16.35 0.20 -1.62
C ARG A 66 15.99 -0.21 -3.04
N ARG A 67 15.94 -1.52 -3.32
CA ARG A 67 15.50 -2.04 -4.62
C ARG A 67 14.07 -1.59 -4.92
N TYR A 68 13.16 -1.74 -3.96
CA TYR A 68 11.79 -1.29 -4.12
C TYR A 68 11.71 0.20 -4.51
N GLN A 69 12.44 1.07 -3.80
CA GLN A 69 12.46 2.52 -4.08
C GLN A 69 13.10 2.84 -5.44
N ARG A 70 14.04 2.06 -5.89
CA ARG A 70 14.79 2.31 -7.13
C ARG A 70 14.06 1.78 -8.37
N GLU A 71 13.44 0.62 -8.26
CA GLU A 71 12.98 -0.18 -9.39
C GLU A 71 11.46 -0.38 -9.43
N LEU A 72 10.79 -0.47 -8.27
CA LEU A 72 9.41 -0.94 -8.19
C LEU A 72 8.38 0.14 -7.81
N ILE A 73 8.80 1.29 -7.28
CA ILE A 73 7.89 2.33 -6.77
C ILE A 73 7.17 3.13 -7.87
N GLY A 74 7.58 2.99 -9.14
CA GLY A 74 7.12 3.81 -10.25
C GLY A 74 5.59 3.91 -10.37
N TYR A 75 4.90 2.80 -10.18
CA TYR A 75 3.43 2.74 -10.19
C TYR A 75 2.80 3.69 -9.15
N ALA A 76 3.32 3.66 -7.92
CA ALA A 76 2.80 4.47 -6.83
C ALA A 76 3.08 5.96 -7.04
N MET A 77 4.24 6.29 -7.58
CA MET A 77 4.61 7.67 -7.93
C MET A 77 3.70 8.23 -9.02
N LEU A 78 3.41 7.46 -10.06
CA LEU A 78 2.51 7.88 -11.13
C LEU A 78 1.08 8.06 -10.62
N GLN A 79 0.56 7.10 -9.87
CA GLN A 79 -0.78 7.18 -9.27
C GLN A 79 -0.91 8.33 -8.26
N SER A 80 0.13 8.61 -7.49
CA SER A 80 0.12 9.69 -6.49
C SER A 80 0.24 11.09 -7.10
N THR A 81 0.78 11.22 -8.32
CA THR A 81 1.10 12.53 -8.93
C THR A 81 0.28 12.84 -10.19
N ARG A 82 0.04 11.86 -11.04
CA ARG A 82 -0.62 12.02 -12.35
C ARG A 82 -1.66 10.91 -12.62
N PRO A 83 -2.59 10.64 -11.69
CA PRO A 83 -3.54 9.53 -11.83
C PRO A 83 -4.45 9.68 -13.05
N GLN A 84 -4.78 10.90 -13.47
CA GLN A 84 -5.65 11.13 -14.62
C GLN A 84 -4.99 10.73 -15.94
N THR A 85 -3.70 11.00 -16.11
CA THR A 85 -2.95 10.57 -17.30
C THR A 85 -2.96 9.06 -17.45
N LEU A 86 -2.72 8.36 -16.32
CA LEU A 86 -2.78 6.90 -16.28
C LEU A 86 -4.20 6.37 -16.55
N ALA A 87 -5.21 7.03 -15.96
CA ALA A 87 -6.61 6.63 -16.11
C ALA A 87 -7.05 6.55 -17.58
N TYR A 88 -6.64 7.50 -18.41
CA TYR A 88 -6.94 7.47 -19.85
C TYR A 88 -6.38 6.23 -20.53
N ALA A 89 -5.10 5.93 -20.28
CA ALA A 89 -4.43 4.77 -20.88
C ALA A 89 -5.06 3.45 -20.43
N LEU A 90 -5.36 3.29 -19.14
CA LEU A 90 -5.93 2.08 -18.59
C LEU A 90 -7.41 1.88 -18.96
N THR A 91 -8.13 2.94 -19.26
CA THR A 91 -9.55 2.85 -19.69
C THR A 91 -9.68 2.57 -21.18
N ASP A 92 -8.69 2.96 -21.97
CA ASP A 92 -8.71 2.84 -23.43
C ASP A 92 -8.09 1.51 -23.92
N SER A 93 -7.13 0.97 -23.18
CA SER A 93 -6.37 -0.21 -23.61
C SER A 93 -6.50 -1.39 -22.63
N PRO A 94 -7.20 -2.49 -23.04
CA PRO A 94 -7.26 -3.70 -22.22
C PRO A 94 -5.88 -4.33 -22.03
N VAL A 95 -5.00 -4.26 -23.01
CA VAL A 95 -3.60 -4.72 -22.90
C VAL A 95 -2.80 -3.83 -21.97
N GLY A 96 -3.00 -2.51 -22.00
CA GLY A 96 -2.37 -1.59 -21.07
C GLY A 96 -2.77 -1.87 -19.62
N GLN A 97 -4.06 -2.13 -19.39
CA GLN A 97 -4.54 -2.50 -18.05
C GLN A 97 -4.03 -3.87 -17.60
N LEU A 98 -3.99 -4.86 -18.52
CA LEU A 98 -3.41 -6.16 -18.25
C LEU A 98 -1.95 -6.03 -17.80
N ALA A 99 -1.13 -5.34 -18.57
CA ALA A 99 0.28 -5.13 -18.24
C ALA A 99 0.46 -4.44 -16.90
N TRP A 100 -0.31 -3.38 -16.63
CA TRP A 100 -0.26 -2.61 -15.39
C TRP A 100 -0.53 -3.44 -14.14
N ILE A 101 -1.50 -4.37 -14.21
CA ILE A 101 -1.88 -5.21 -13.07
C ILE A 101 -0.95 -6.43 -12.97
N VAL A 102 -0.67 -7.12 -14.08
CA VAL A 102 0.10 -8.37 -14.05
C VAL A 102 1.56 -8.13 -13.66
N GLU A 103 2.14 -6.98 -14.02
CA GLU A 103 3.46 -6.58 -13.53
C GLU A 103 3.52 -6.59 -11.99
N ARG A 104 2.45 -6.22 -11.29
CA ARG A 104 2.39 -6.25 -9.82
C ARG A 104 2.32 -7.68 -9.28
N PHE A 105 1.65 -8.59 -9.97
CA PHE A 105 1.70 -10.00 -9.61
C PHE A 105 3.12 -10.56 -9.72
N TYR A 106 3.87 -10.17 -10.74
CA TYR A 106 5.26 -10.57 -10.88
C TYR A 106 6.14 -9.98 -9.75
N ASP A 107 6.05 -8.70 -9.51
CA ASP A 107 6.93 -7.98 -8.57
C ASP A 107 6.67 -8.30 -7.09
N TRP A 108 5.46 -8.74 -6.73
CA TRP A 108 5.03 -8.87 -5.32
C TRP A 108 4.78 -10.30 -4.88
N THR A 109 5.13 -11.26 -5.70
CA THR A 109 5.03 -12.68 -5.38
C THR A 109 6.39 -13.37 -5.52
N ASP A 110 6.44 -14.67 -5.23
CA ASP A 110 7.65 -15.48 -5.39
C ASP A 110 7.88 -15.93 -6.84
N SER A 111 7.39 -15.20 -7.81
CA SER A 111 7.61 -15.43 -9.23
C SER A 111 9.10 -15.41 -9.58
N GLN A 112 9.54 -16.34 -10.42
CA GLN A 112 10.94 -16.46 -10.85
C GLN A 112 11.12 -15.98 -12.28
N GLU A 113 10.47 -16.62 -13.24
CA GLU A 113 10.58 -16.29 -14.67
C GLU A 113 9.33 -15.57 -15.18
N ARG A 114 8.16 -15.92 -14.64
CA ARG A 114 6.86 -15.39 -15.06
C ARG A 114 5.86 -15.36 -13.92
N PRO A 115 4.84 -14.50 -13.98
CA PRO A 115 3.86 -14.39 -12.90
C PRO A 115 3.09 -15.69 -12.63
N GLU A 116 2.94 -16.55 -13.64
CA GLU A 116 2.27 -17.85 -13.51
C GLU A 116 3.02 -18.85 -12.61
N ASP A 117 4.26 -18.59 -12.26
CA ASP A 117 5.02 -19.42 -11.31
C ASP A 117 4.40 -19.35 -9.91
N ALA A 118 3.77 -18.22 -9.56
CA ALA A 118 3.20 -17.97 -8.24
C ALA A 118 1.67 -17.84 -8.24
N VAL A 119 1.05 -17.38 -9.33
CA VAL A 119 -0.39 -17.14 -9.41
C VAL A 119 -0.95 -17.68 -10.71
N ASP A 120 -2.04 -18.42 -10.60
CA ASP A 120 -2.75 -18.96 -11.76
C ASP A 120 -3.16 -17.88 -12.77
N ARG A 121 -3.00 -18.16 -14.07
CA ARG A 121 -3.30 -17.22 -15.15
C ARG A 121 -4.76 -16.76 -15.14
N ASP A 122 -5.71 -17.65 -14.92
CA ASP A 122 -7.13 -17.31 -14.94
C ASP A 122 -7.50 -16.46 -13.73
N ALA A 123 -6.83 -16.65 -12.58
CA ALA A 123 -6.97 -15.79 -11.40
C ALA A 123 -6.47 -14.38 -11.70
N MET A 124 -5.31 -14.22 -12.33
CA MET A 124 -4.79 -12.92 -12.74
C MET A 124 -5.71 -12.22 -13.77
N LEU A 125 -6.14 -12.96 -14.80
CA LEU A 125 -7.07 -12.43 -15.81
C LEU A 125 -8.41 -12.03 -15.18
N THR A 126 -8.93 -12.81 -14.27
CA THR A 126 -10.16 -12.47 -13.51
C THR A 126 -9.98 -11.17 -12.75
N ASN A 127 -8.85 -10.98 -12.07
CA ASN A 127 -8.55 -9.72 -11.37
C ASN A 127 -8.55 -8.53 -12.34
N VAL A 128 -7.87 -8.65 -13.48
CA VAL A 128 -7.84 -7.61 -14.53
C VAL A 128 -9.24 -7.29 -15.05
N MET A 129 -10.05 -8.33 -15.32
CA MET A 129 -11.40 -8.18 -15.84
C MET A 129 -12.37 -7.49 -14.87
N ILE A 130 -12.18 -7.65 -13.55
CA ILE A 130 -12.94 -6.90 -12.54
C ILE A 130 -12.76 -5.40 -12.75
N TYR A 131 -11.54 -4.93 -12.92
CA TYR A 131 -11.27 -3.51 -13.18
C TYR A 131 -11.76 -3.06 -14.56
N TRP A 132 -11.54 -3.89 -15.58
CA TRP A 132 -11.89 -3.57 -16.96
C TRP A 132 -13.39 -3.45 -17.17
N LEU A 133 -14.17 -4.45 -16.77
CA LEU A 133 -15.61 -4.49 -16.97
C LEU A 133 -16.36 -3.39 -16.20
N TRP A 134 -15.86 -3.03 -15.01
CA TRP A 134 -16.45 -1.97 -14.21
C TRP A 134 -15.88 -0.58 -14.50
N GLY A 135 -14.88 -0.45 -15.36
CA GLY A 135 -14.25 0.82 -15.69
C GLY A 135 -13.60 1.52 -14.49
N THR A 136 -13.06 0.74 -13.52
CA THR A 136 -12.62 1.27 -12.22
C THR A 136 -11.13 1.58 -12.14
N ALA A 137 -10.37 1.35 -13.19
CA ALA A 137 -8.92 1.62 -13.20
C ALA A 137 -8.58 3.08 -12.86
N GLY A 138 -9.32 4.04 -13.42
CA GLY A 138 -9.11 5.46 -13.15
C GLY A 138 -9.46 5.87 -11.73
N SER A 139 -10.52 5.31 -11.13
CA SER A 139 -10.90 5.60 -9.75
C SER A 139 -9.91 5.00 -8.76
N SER A 140 -9.41 3.78 -9.01
CA SER A 140 -8.40 3.13 -8.18
C SER A 140 -7.08 3.92 -8.16
N ALA A 141 -6.63 4.42 -9.31
CA ALA A 141 -5.43 5.26 -9.39
C ALA A 141 -5.56 6.55 -8.57
N ARG A 142 -6.73 7.17 -8.53
CA ARG A 142 -6.98 8.40 -7.74
C ARG A 142 -6.91 8.20 -6.24
N TYR A 143 -7.08 6.99 -5.75
CA TYR A 143 -6.97 6.68 -4.33
C TYR A 143 -5.57 7.04 -3.79
N TYR A 144 -4.52 6.71 -4.53
CA TYR A 144 -3.14 7.10 -4.19
C TYR A 144 -2.94 8.61 -4.15
N PHE A 145 -3.50 9.33 -5.11
CA PHE A 145 -3.41 10.80 -5.16
C PHE A 145 -4.07 11.46 -3.94
N ALA A 146 -5.24 10.98 -3.54
CA ALA A 146 -5.93 11.48 -2.35
C ALA A 146 -5.12 11.20 -1.08
N GLY A 147 -4.63 9.96 -0.90
CA GLY A 147 -3.83 9.56 0.24
C GLY A 147 -2.52 10.35 0.37
N ALA A 148 -1.81 10.58 -0.73
CA ALA A 148 -0.58 11.37 -0.75
C ALA A 148 -0.82 12.83 -0.32
N ARG A 149 -1.92 13.45 -0.75
CA ARG A 149 -2.28 14.82 -0.35
C ARG A 149 -2.65 14.94 1.11
N ASP A 150 -3.39 13.97 1.62
CA ASP A 150 -3.77 13.94 3.04
C ASP A 150 -2.54 13.76 3.95
N TRP A 151 -1.59 12.92 3.54
CA TRP A 151 -0.35 12.73 4.25
C TRP A 151 0.49 14.03 4.33
N VAL A 152 0.62 14.77 3.23
CA VAL A 152 1.32 16.07 3.19
C VAL A 152 0.61 17.09 4.09
N ARG A 153 -0.70 17.15 4.05
CA ARG A 153 -1.51 18.07 4.85
C ARG A 153 -1.35 17.80 6.36
N ASN A 154 -1.38 16.53 6.76
CA ASN A 154 -1.27 16.14 8.16
C ASN A 154 0.13 16.38 8.72
N ARG A 155 1.20 16.20 7.93
CA ARG A 155 2.57 16.56 8.36
C ARG A 155 2.74 18.04 8.66
N SER A 156 2.09 18.91 7.92
CA SER A 156 2.16 20.37 8.16
C SER A 156 1.38 20.79 9.40
N SER A 157 0.32 20.07 9.79
CA SER A 157 -0.46 20.37 11.01
C SER A 157 0.28 19.96 12.30
N HIS A 158 1.06 18.88 12.28
CA HIS A 158 1.84 18.41 13.44
C HIS A 158 3.12 19.24 13.71
N ARG A 159 3.52 20.12 12.80
CA ARG A 159 4.67 21.02 12.98
C ARG A 159 4.31 22.37 13.61
N ARG A 160 3.07 22.64 13.97
CA ARG A 160 2.74 23.86 14.73
C ARG A 160 3.12 23.62 16.19
N PRO A 161 4.11 24.37 16.76
CA PRO A 161 4.40 24.32 18.18
C PRO A 161 3.14 24.75 18.93
N GLN A 162 2.73 23.98 19.93
CA GLN A 162 1.76 24.45 20.90
C GLN A 162 2.34 25.71 21.54
N ARG A 163 1.77 26.86 21.21
CA ARG A 163 2.07 28.08 21.97
C ARG A 163 1.53 27.86 23.37
N SER A 164 2.44 27.65 24.32
CA SER A 164 2.13 27.72 25.76
C SER A 164 1.50 29.06 26.06
N ARG A 165 0.30 29.04 26.63
CA ARG A 165 -0.30 30.17 27.32
C ARG A 165 0.15 30.16 28.78
#